data_d200ba7118b2a7bd8c6fe1ed182058dc
#
_entry.id   d200ba7118b2a7bd8c6fe1ed182058dc
#
_cell.length_a   1.000
_cell.length_b   1.000
_cell.length_c   1.000
_cell.angle_alpha   90.00
_cell.angle_beta   90.00
_cell.angle_gamma   90.00
#
_symmetry.space_group_name_H-M   'P 1'
#
loop_
_entity.id
_entity.type
_entity.pdbx_description
1 polymer ?
#
loop_
_entity_poly.entity_id
_entity_poly.type
_entity_poly.pdbx_seq_one_letter_code
_entity_poly.pdbx_strand_id
1 'polypeptide(L)'
;MPSQASPTDRGGPQGGYTVQTRVVPRPDGPALEFVETAPDRPRVGAPLLLIHGAFGGAWMWAEHLGPFLARRGRASLALSLRGHGGSEGRDRLRETTLEDYLADVRFALERMPQAPVVVAHSLGGLLAQRLIGRAQMRGLALVCSLPPEGLATVNLRTALTEPVVWLDAFLGAAAPRAEALAGAIAGEARTLLFSEGLPPARARRYAAMMTPEAPRALGAANVPGPILSAFLTRLPTLVVGAAQDRLVWRACTLRTAFYHAARHETLDPSGHFPMLDVCADTLGRRLVDWLEAEGL
;
A
#
# COMPACT_ATOMS: atom_id res chain seq x y z
N MET A 1 6.84 -19.80 -29.04
CA MET A 1 5.45 -19.45 -28.67
C MET A 1 5.36 -19.46 -27.16
N PRO A 2 5.28 -18.33 -26.46
CA PRO A 2 5.07 -18.35 -25.01
C PRO A 2 3.57 -18.54 -24.72
N SER A 3 3.31 -19.52 -23.85
CA SER A 3 2.00 -19.90 -23.32
C SER A 3 1.34 -18.69 -22.64
N GLN A 4 0.14 -18.36 -23.09
CA GLN A 4 -0.75 -17.43 -22.40
C GLN A 4 -1.17 -18.07 -21.06
N ALA A 5 -0.72 -17.52 -19.95
CA ALA A 5 -1.24 -17.86 -18.65
C ALA A 5 -2.69 -17.36 -18.56
N SER A 6 -3.64 -18.27 -18.47
CA SER A 6 -5.05 -17.97 -18.23
C SER A 6 -5.25 -17.21 -16.94
N PRO A 7 -6.18 -16.23 -16.87
CA PRO A 7 -6.52 -15.53 -15.64
C PRO A 7 -7.06 -16.54 -14.63
N THR A 8 -6.43 -16.62 -13.46
CA THR A 8 -6.94 -17.41 -12.34
C THR A 8 -8.16 -16.68 -11.76
N ASP A 9 -9.35 -17.10 -12.23
CA ASP A 9 -10.63 -16.74 -11.64
C ASP A 9 -10.71 -17.35 -10.23
N ARG A 10 -10.59 -16.54 -9.19
CA ARG A 10 -10.74 -16.94 -7.78
C ARG A 10 -12.04 -16.37 -7.20
N GLY A 11 -13.13 -16.40 -7.96
CA GLY A 11 -14.44 -16.02 -7.50
C GLY A 11 -15.44 -17.13 -7.83
N GLY A 12 -15.68 -18.04 -6.87
CA GLY A 12 -16.79 -19.00 -6.98
C GLY A 12 -18.15 -18.31 -6.71
N PRO A 13 -19.28 -18.90 -7.13
CA PRO A 13 -20.62 -18.29 -7.11
C PRO A 13 -21.25 -18.04 -5.72
N GLN A 14 -20.48 -18.05 -4.64
CA GLN A 14 -20.96 -17.81 -3.27
C GLN A 14 -20.46 -16.49 -2.65
N GLY A 15 -19.68 -15.64 -3.37
CA GLY A 15 -18.99 -14.51 -2.77
C GLY A 15 -19.63 -13.14 -2.93
N GLY A 16 -20.57 -12.95 -3.87
CA GLY A 16 -21.16 -11.63 -4.17
C GLY A 16 -20.18 -10.64 -4.81
N TYR A 17 -19.05 -11.08 -5.35
CA TYR A 17 -18.04 -10.28 -6.04
C TYR A 17 -17.17 -11.12 -6.98
N THR A 18 -16.52 -10.43 -7.92
CA THR A 18 -15.50 -11.00 -8.82
C THR A 18 -14.13 -10.40 -8.56
N VAL A 19 -13.06 -11.18 -8.81
CA VAL A 19 -11.66 -10.70 -8.76
C VAL A 19 -11.04 -10.98 -10.12
N GLN A 20 -10.52 -9.93 -10.76
CA GLN A 20 -9.84 -10.03 -12.05
C GLN A 20 -8.45 -9.42 -11.98
N THR A 21 -7.44 -10.14 -12.45
CA THR A 21 -6.08 -9.63 -12.58
C THR A 21 -5.77 -9.34 -14.04
N ARG A 22 -5.24 -8.15 -14.30
CA ARG A 22 -4.84 -7.73 -15.66
C ARG A 22 -3.47 -7.08 -15.61
N VAL A 23 -2.61 -7.36 -16.57
CA VAL A 23 -1.37 -6.62 -16.83
C VAL A 23 -1.63 -5.70 -18.02
N VAL A 24 -1.48 -4.41 -17.79
CA VAL A 24 -1.86 -3.36 -18.74
C VAL A 24 -0.61 -2.71 -19.32
N PRO A 25 -0.40 -2.79 -20.65
CA PRO A 25 0.70 -2.11 -21.32
C PRO A 25 0.63 -0.59 -21.15
N ARG A 26 1.81 0.05 -21.17
CA ARG A 26 1.98 1.50 -21.14
C ARG A 26 2.82 1.96 -22.33
N PRO A 27 2.50 3.13 -22.92
CA PRO A 27 3.34 3.71 -23.97
C PRO A 27 4.75 4.07 -23.47
N ASP A 28 4.83 4.62 -22.25
CA ASP A 28 6.04 5.22 -21.69
C ASP A 28 6.55 4.51 -20.42
N GLY A 29 6.48 3.17 -20.40
CA GLY A 29 6.97 2.42 -19.24
C GLY A 29 6.60 0.95 -19.26
N PRO A 30 6.99 0.22 -18.21
CA PRO A 30 6.66 -1.19 -18.08
C PRO A 30 5.15 -1.40 -17.91
N ALA A 31 4.65 -2.55 -18.35
CA ALA A 31 3.26 -2.94 -18.13
C ALA A 31 3.00 -3.13 -16.62
N LEU A 32 1.84 -2.66 -16.15
CA LEU A 32 1.47 -2.71 -14.75
C LEU A 32 0.33 -3.68 -14.49
N GLU A 33 0.47 -4.43 -13.40
CA GLU A 33 -0.59 -5.30 -12.88
C GLU A 33 -1.62 -4.49 -12.12
N PHE A 34 -2.88 -4.80 -12.41
CA PHE A 34 -4.04 -4.35 -11.67
C PHE A 34 -4.87 -5.55 -11.21
N VAL A 35 -5.27 -5.55 -9.96
CA VAL A 35 -6.24 -6.50 -9.41
C VAL A 35 -7.52 -5.73 -9.12
N GLU A 36 -8.53 -5.99 -9.94
CA GLU A 36 -9.87 -5.43 -9.79
C GLU A 36 -10.72 -6.37 -8.92
N THR A 37 -11.38 -5.81 -7.91
CA THR A 37 -12.37 -6.53 -7.12
C THR A 37 -13.70 -5.78 -7.24
N ALA A 38 -14.64 -6.38 -7.98
CA ALA A 38 -15.91 -5.77 -8.32
C ALA A 38 -17.07 -6.49 -7.63
N PRO A 39 -17.98 -5.77 -6.95
CA PRO A 39 -19.18 -6.34 -6.35
C PRO A 39 -20.20 -6.73 -7.42
N ASP A 40 -20.95 -7.81 -7.21
CA ASP A 40 -22.08 -8.19 -8.08
C ASP A 40 -23.21 -7.15 -8.05
N ARG A 41 -23.31 -6.42 -6.93
CA ARG A 41 -24.28 -5.33 -6.74
C ARG A 41 -23.55 -4.08 -6.26
N PRO A 42 -23.08 -3.22 -7.18
CA PRO A 42 -22.36 -2.01 -6.82
C PRO A 42 -23.28 -1.00 -6.11
N ARG A 43 -22.74 -0.36 -5.06
CA ARG A 43 -23.34 0.84 -4.46
C ARG A 43 -22.89 2.09 -5.23
N VAL A 44 -23.71 3.10 -5.22
CA VAL A 44 -23.32 4.42 -5.70
C VAL A 44 -22.24 5.01 -4.79
N GLY A 45 -21.12 5.42 -5.37
CA GLY A 45 -19.99 6.00 -4.63
C GLY A 45 -18.74 6.03 -5.50
N ALA A 46 -17.70 6.70 -5.01
CA ALA A 46 -16.43 6.74 -5.70
C ALA A 46 -15.76 5.35 -5.69
N PRO A 47 -15.16 4.90 -6.80
CA PRO A 47 -14.33 3.70 -6.79
C PRO A 47 -13.07 3.91 -5.94
N LEU A 48 -12.49 2.81 -5.48
CA LEU A 48 -11.30 2.84 -4.63
C LEU A 48 -10.06 2.45 -5.45
N LEU A 49 -9.01 3.26 -5.37
CA LEU A 49 -7.67 2.89 -5.87
C LEU A 49 -6.79 2.53 -4.67
N LEU A 50 -6.26 1.31 -4.66
CA LEU A 50 -5.47 0.77 -3.56
C LEU A 50 -3.98 0.73 -3.96
N ILE A 51 -3.11 1.41 -3.20
CA ILE A 51 -1.68 1.55 -3.50
C ILE A 51 -0.87 0.92 -2.37
N HIS A 52 -0.08 -0.10 -2.68
CA HIS A 52 0.76 -0.80 -1.70
C HIS A 52 1.99 0.02 -1.28
N GLY A 53 2.60 -0.38 -0.17
CA GLY A 53 3.88 0.14 0.31
C GLY A 53 5.08 -0.61 -0.25
N ALA A 54 6.26 -0.32 0.29
CA ALA A 54 7.49 -1.02 -0.08
C ALA A 54 7.34 -2.55 0.06
N PHE A 55 8.05 -3.29 -0.78
CA PHE A 55 8.09 -4.77 -0.86
C PHE A 55 6.76 -5.43 -1.25
N GLY A 56 5.69 -4.66 -1.48
CA GLY A 56 4.33 -5.14 -1.65
C GLY A 56 3.93 -5.46 -3.08
N GLY A 57 2.60 -5.45 -3.29
CA GLY A 57 1.92 -5.63 -4.57
C GLY A 57 0.42 -5.56 -4.38
N ALA A 58 -0.33 -5.56 -5.48
CA ALA A 58 -1.80 -5.55 -5.45
C ALA A 58 -2.39 -6.73 -4.64
N TRP A 59 -1.67 -7.85 -4.55
CA TRP A 59 -2.04 -9.03 -3.79
C TRP A 59 -2.33 -8.74 -2.31
N MET A 60 -1.66 -7.74 -1.71
CA MET A 60 -1.87 -7.37 -0.31
C MET A 60 -3.31 -6.91 -0.03
N TRP A 61 -3.90 -6.25 -1.00
CA TRP A 61 -5.26 -5.75 -0.93
C TRP A 61 -6.30 -6.80 -1.33
N ALA A 62 -5.94 -7.64 -2.31
CA ALA A 62 -6.79 -8.71 -2.82
C ALA A 62 -7.00 -9.84 -1.81
N GLU A 63 -6.13 -9.99 -0.82
CA GLU A 63 -6.22 -11.07 0.17
C GLU A 63 -7.46 -10.92 1.08
N HIS A 64 -7.71 -9.72 1.62
CA HIS A 64 -8.79 -9.48 2.57
C HIS A 64 -9.60 -8.22 2.26
N LEU A 65 -8.95 -7.06 2.09
CA LEU A 65 -9.64 -5.77 2.04
C LEU A 65 -10.50 -5.62 0.78
N GLY A 66 -10.00 -5.97 -0.41
CA GLY A 66 -10.78 -5.93 -1.65
C GLY A 66 -12.08 -6.73 -1.54
N PRO A 67 -12.02 -8.04 -1.18
CA PRO A 67 -13.20 -8.84 -0.89
C PRO A 67 -14.12 -8.26 0.18
N PHE A 68 -13.57 -7.69 1.24
CA PHE A 68 -14.36 -7.05 2.30
C PHE A 68 -15.16 -5.86 1.77
N LEU A 69 -14.52 -4.99 1.00
CA LEU A 69 -15.13 -3.81 0.38
C LEU A 69 -16.20 -4.20 -0.65
N ALA A 70 -15.89 -5.19 -1.50
CA ALA A 70 -16.81 -5.66 -2.52
C ALA A 70 -18.09 -6.26 -1.93
N ARG A 71 -18.00 -7.05 -0.87
CA ARG A 71 -19.19 -7.53 -0.14
C ARG A 71 -20.08 -6.40 0.40
N ARG A 72 -19.55 -5.18 0.50
CA ARG A 72 -20.29 -3.95 0.87
C ARG A 72 -20.67 -3.07 -0.31
N GLY A 73 -20.53 -3.61 -1.53
CA GLY A 73 -20.90 -2.91 -2.76
C GLY A 73 -19.87 -1.90 -3.24
N ARG A 74 -18.64 -1.90 -2.70
CA ARG A 74 -17.55 -0.98 -3.07
C ARG A 74 -16.56 -1.67 -4.01
N ALA A 75 -16.47 -1.19 -5.23
CA ALA A 75 -15.46 -1.66 -6.19
C ALA A 75 -14.08 -1.10 -5.84
N SER A 76 -13.04 -1.91 -6.05
CA SER A 76 -11.66 -1.49 -5.83
C SER A 76 -10.73 -1.97 -6.94
N LEU A 77 -9.73 -1.16 -7.26
CA LEU A 77 -8.65 -1.44 -8.18
C LEU A 77 -7.33 -1.34 -7.41
N ALA A 78 -6.63 -2.45 -7.25
CA ALA A 78 -5.32 -2.48 -6.59
C ALA A 78 -4.22 -2.46 -7.66
N LEU A 79 -3.25 -1.55 -7.50
CA LEU A 79 -2.08 -1.40 -8.36
C LEU A 79 -0.90 -2.16 -7.79
N SER A 80 -0.16 -2.91 -8.62
CA SER A 80 1.24 -3.26 -8.37
C SER A 80 2.14 -2.24 -9.07
N LEU A 81 2.99 -1.55 -8.30
CA LEU A 81 4.02 -0.66 -8.85
C LEU A 81 5.01 -1.46 -9.70
N ARG A 82 5.71 -0.81 -10.62
CA ARG A 82 6.75 -1.46 -11.47
C ARG A 82 7.72 -2.29 -10.64
N GLY A 83 8.06 -3.47 -11.12
CA GLY A 83 8.95 -4.42 -10.44
C GLY A 83 8.30 -5.21 -9.30
N HIS A 84 7.03 -4.95 -8.97
CA HIS A 84 6.29 -5.59 -7.88
C HIS A 84 5.09 -6.40 -8.40
N GLY A 85 4.66 -7.40 -7.63
CA GLY A 85 3.56 -8.28 -8.04
C GLY A 85 3.80 -8.88 -9.42
N GLY A 86 2.80 -8.79 -10.30
CA GLY A 86 2.88 -9.17 -11.70
C GLY A 86 3.25 -8.04 -12.67
N SER A 87 3.61 -6.84 -12.17
CA SER A 87 4.10 -5.74 -13.00
C SER A 87 5.49 -6.04 -13.55
N GLU A 88 5.75 -5.58 -14.77
CA GLU A 88 7.08 -5.64 -15.38
C GLU A 88 8.08 -4.69 -14.69
N GLY A 89 9.37 -4.76 -15.08
CA GLY A 89 10.45 -3.87 -14.63
C GLY A 89 11.22 -4.39 -13.42
N ARG A 90 11.06 -5.67 -13.05
CA ARG A 90 11.80 -6.27 -11.93
C ARG A 90 13.31 -6.36 -12.20
N ASP A 91 13.70 -6.60 -13.43
CA ASP A 91 15.07 -6.63 -13.91
C ASP A 91 15.78 -5.27 -13.78
N ARG A 92 15.01 -4.18 -13.83
CA ARG A 92 15.47 -2.79 -13.71
C ARG A 92 15.12 -2.11 -12.38
N LEU A 93 14.68 -2.87 -11.39
CA LEU A 93 14.20 -2.34 -10.09
C LEU A 93 15.28 -1.50 -9.38
N ARG A 94 16.57 -1.87 -9.51
CA ARG A 94 17.68 -1.11 -8.92
C ARG A 94 17.84 0.31 -9.52
N GLU A 95 17.34 0.54 -10.72
CA GLU A 95 17.38 1.83 -11.42
C GLU A 95 16.13 2.67 -11.15
N THR A 96 15.04 2.02 -10.71
CA THR A 96 13.74 2.64 -10.49
C THR A 96 13.83 3.76 -9.46
N THR A 97 13.29 4.91 -9.82
CA THR A 97 13.25 6.12 -9.01
C THR A 97 11.90 6.32 -8.34
N LEU A 98 11.83 7.26 -7.40
CA LEU A 98 10.55 7.64 -6.79
C LEU A 98 9.60 8.31 -7.80
N GLU A 99 10.14 9.06 -8.77
CA GLU A 99 9.37 9.66 -9.87
C GLU A 99 8.77 8.60 -10.80
N ASP A 100 9.48 7.50 -11.00
CA ASP A 100 8.94 6.35 -11.72
C ASP A 100 7.71 5.76 -11.04
N TYR A 101 7.75 5.61 -9.72
CA TYR A 101 6.58 5.17 -8.93
C TYR A 101 5.44 6.19 -8.95
N LEU A 102 5.76 7.49 -8.90
CA LEU A 102 4.74 8.53 -9.06
C LEU A 102 4.08 8.47 -10.43
N ALA A 103 4.84 8.17 -11.49
CA ALA A 103 4.30 7.97 -12.83
C ALA A 103 3.37 6.75 -12.90
N ASP A 104 3.68 5.66 -12.19
CA ASP A 104 2.82 4.48 -12.10
C ASP A 104 1.48 4.81 -11.42
N VAL A 105 1.52 5.57 -10.31
CA VAL A 105 0.31 5.99 -9.60
C VAL A 105 -0.53 6.96 -10.44
N ARG A 106 0.10 7.91 -11.17
CA ARG A 106 -0.63 8.80 -12.09
C ARG A 106 -1.33 8.01 -13.18
N PHE A 107 -0.63 7.07 -13.81
CA PHE A 107 -1.21 6.18 -14.81
C PHE A 107 -2.42 5.40 -14.28
N ALA A 108 -2.35 4.90 -13.05
CA ALA A 108 -3.47 4.24 -12.41
C ALA A 108 -4.65 5.18 -12.18
N LEU A 109 -4.40 6.42 -11.69
CA LEU A 109 -5.43 7.43 -11.47
C LEU A 109 -6.14 7.83 -12.77
N GLU A 110 -5.41 8.03 -13.86
CA GLU A 110 -5.94 8.40 -15.18
C GLU A 110 -6.83 7.30 -15.80
N ARG A 111 -6.66 6.06 -15.39
CA ARG A 111 -7.49 4.92 -15.85
C ARG A 111 -8.77 4.71 -15.05
N MET A 112 -8.92 5.40 -13.94
CA MET A 112 -10.16 5.31 -13.17
C MET A 112 -11.32 5.97 -13.95
N PRO A 113 -12.51 5.36 -13.97
CA PRO A 113 -13.66 5.89 -14.71
C PRO A 113 -14.16 7.25 -14.18
N GLN A 114 -13.80 7.54 -12.93
CA GLN A 114 -14.02 8.81 -12.25
C GLN A 114 -12.97 8.98 -11.16
N ALA A 115 -12.82 10.21 -10.62
CA ALA A 115 -11.88 10.47 -9.55
C ALA A 115 -12.11 9.49 -8.37
N PRO A 116 -11.10 8.66 -7.98
CA PRO A 116 -11.26 7.65 -6.94
C PRO A 116 -11.08 8.24 -5.54
N VAL A 117 -11.47 7.46 -4.54
CA VAL A 117 -10.83 7.54 -3.22
C VAL A 117 -9.56 6.68 -3.25
N VAL A 118 -8.44 7.29 -2.90
CA VAL A 118 -7.16 6.59 -2.83
C VAL A 118 -6.96 6.02 -1.44
N VAL A 119 -6.69 4.72 -1.32
CA VAL A 119 -6.27 4.06 -0.08
C VAL A 119 -4.82 3.63 -0.26
N ALA A 120 -3.91 4.23 0.49
CA ALA A 120 -2.49 4.07 0.25
C ALA A 120 -1.72 3.70 1.51
N HIS A 121 -0.87 2.67 1.41
CA HIS A 121 -0.11 2.11 2.51
C HIS A 121 1.36 2.55 2.47
N SER A 122 1.93 2.92 3.62
CA SER A 122 3.37 3.11 3.83
C SER A 122 4.02 4.01 2.76
N LEU A 123 4.96 3.51 1.95
CA LEU A 123 5.57 4.22 0.82
C LEU A 123 4.52 4.67 -0.20
N GLY A 124 3.53 3.84 -0.51
CA GLY A 124 2.40 4.21 -1.38
C GLY A 124 1.63 5.42 -0.83
N GLY A 125 1.53 5.54 0.49
CA GLY A 125 0.96 6.71 1.16
C GLY A 125 1.78 7.98 0.92
N LEU A 126 3.11 7.91 0.92
CA LEU A 126 3.97 9.04 0.55
C LEU A 126 3.77 9.43 -0.91
N LEU A 127 3.67 8.45 -1.82
CA LEU A 127 3.39 8.70 -3.23
C LEU A 127 2.04 9.41 -3.41
N ALA A 128 1.00 8.94 -2.75
CA ALA A 128 -0.32 9.56 -2.80
C ALA A 128 -0.31 10.99 -2.25
N GLN A 129 0.37 11.25 -1.13
CA GLN A 129 0.54 12.59 -0.57
C GLN A 129 1.24 13.55 -1.54
N ARG A 130 2.28 13.09 -2.29
CA ARG A 130 2.98 13.91 -3.30
C ARG A 130 2.11 14.28 -4.51
N LEU A 131 0.99 13.58 -4.70
CA LEU A 131 0.03 13.83 -5.77
C LEU A 131 -1.16 14.70 -5.37
N ILE A 132 -1.28 15.11 -4.10
CA ILE A 132 -2.33 16.04 -3.66
C ILE A 132 -2.20 17.35 -4.43
N GLY A 133 -3.30 17.80 -5.04
CA GLY A 133 -3.35 18.99 -5.90
C GLY A 133 -2.71 18.82 -7.29
N ARG A 134 -2.14 17.64 -7.60
CA ARG A 134 -1.51 17.32 -8.90
C ARG A 134 -2.25 16.22 -9.67
N ALA A 135 -3.14 15.51 -9.00
CA ALA A 135 -4.00 14.49 -9.58
C ALA A 135 -5.40 14.56 -8.95
N GLN A 136 -6.39 14.08 -9.68
CA GLN A 136 -7.77 14.12 -9.19
C GLN A 136 -8.03 12.94 -8.26
N MET A 137 -8.44 13.25 -7.02
CA MET A 137 -8.87 12.30 -6.00
C MET A 137 -10.10 12.87 -5.29
N ARG A 138 -11.05 12.02 -4.93
CA ARG A 138 -12.22 12.42 -4.13
C ARG A 138 -11.98 12.31 -2.63
N GLY A 139 -11.03 11.50 -2.22
CA GLY A 139 -10.63 11.32 -0.83
C GLY A 139 -9.31 10.56 -0.75
N LEU A 140 -8.68 10.58 0.42
CA LEU A 140 -7.38 9.96 0.66
C LEU A 140 -7.38 9.26 2.03
N ALA A 141 -7.20 7.94 2.04
CA ALA A 141 -6.97 7.16 3.25
C ALA A 141 -5.49 6.72 3.32
N LEU A 142 -4.78 7.21 4.31
CA LEU A 142 -3.36 6.94 4.56
C LEU A 142 -3.23 5.86 5.64
N VAL A 143 -2.87 4.64 5.24
CA VAL A 143 -2.79 3.46 6.13
C VAL A 143 -1.35 3.20 6.50
N CYS A 144 -0.97 3.35 7.76
CA CYS A 144 0.44 3.24 8.22
C CYS A 144 1.41 3.96 7.27
N SER A 145 0.96 5.10 6.74
CA SER A 145 1.68 5.87 5.71
C SER A 145 2.95 6.49 6.25
N LEU A 146 3.99 6.52 5.43
CA LEU A 146 5.13 7.38 5.69
C LEU A 146 4.63 8.82 5.88
N PRO A 147 5.23 9.57 6.82
CA PRO A 147 4.85 10.95 7.08
C PRO A 147 5.27 11.88 5.91
N PRO A 148 4.77 13.13 5.85
CA PRO A 148 5.12 14.08 4.80
C PRO A 148 6.62 14.33 4.63
N GLU A 149 7.38 14.24 5.71
CA GLU A 149 8.84 14.35 5.70
C GLU A 149 9.57 13.12 5.14
N GLY A 150 8.84 12.04 4.82
CA GLY A 150 9.36 10.82 4.22
C GLY A 150 10.04 9.87 5.20
N LEU A 151 11.02 9.10 4.72
CA LEU A 151 11.69 8.02 5.45
C LEU A 151 12.74 8.50 6.46
N ALA A 152 13.25 9.73 6.38
CA ALA A 152 14.40 10.18 7.18
C ALA A 152 14.20 9.96 8.69
N THR A 153 13.05 10.36 9.22
CA THR A 153 12.73 10.21 10.65
C THR A 153 12.50 8.75 11.04
N VAL A 154 11.91 7.96 10.15
CA VAL A 154 11.69 6.53 10.33
C VAL A 154 13.03 5.81 10.39
N ASN A 155 13.92 6.06 9.42
CA ASN A 155 15.25 5.46 9.37
C ASN A 155 16.11 5.84 10.57
N LEU A 156 16.13 7.11 10.97
CA LEU A 156 16.89 7.55 12.14
C LEU A 156 16.45 6.81 13.41
N ARG A 157 15.14 6.73 13.64
CA ARG A 157 14.64 5.99 14.79
C ARG A 157 14.97 4.50 14.70
N THR A 158 14.71 3.86 13.57
CA THR A 158 15.00 2.42 13.40
C THR A 158 16.47 2.13 13.62
N ALA A 159 17.38 2.99 13.14
CA ALA A 159 18.81 2.88 13.42
C ALA A 159 19.15 2.96 14.91
N LEU A 160 18.41 3.75 15.69
CA LEU A 160 18.65 3.94 17.11
C LEU A 160 17.97 2.87 17.98
N THR A 161 16.78 2.38 17.59
CA THR A 161 15.99 1.45 18.41
C THR A 161 16.14 -0.01 17.99
N GLU A 162 16.42 -0.27 16.72
CA GLU A 162 16.50 -1.59 16.10
C GLU A 162 17.72 -1.67 15.15
N PRO A 163 18.97 -1.44 15.64
CA PRO A 163 20.13 -1.25 14.78
C PRO A 163 20.44 -2.46 13.88
N VAL A 164 20.20 -3.67 14.36
CA VAL A 164 20.40 -4.90 13.56
C VAL A 164 19.45 -4.93 12.38
N VAL A 165 18.17 -4.62 12.63
CA VAL A 165 17.14 -4.59 11.57
C VAL A 165 17.40 -3.47 10.58
N TRP A 166 17.83 -2.30 11.06
CA TRP A 166 18.20 -1.18 10.18
C TRP A 166 19.38 -1.56 9.29
N LEU A 167 20.41 -2.20 9.86
CA LEU A 167 21.59 -2.66 9.14
C LEU A 167 21.23 -3.73 8.09
N ASP A 168 20.39 -4.70 8.45
CA ASP A 168 19.92 -5.74 7.53
C ASP A 168 19.06 -5.15 6.38
N ALA A 169 18.20 -4.19 6.69
CA ALA A 169 17.43 -3.48 5.66
C ALA A 169 18.32 -2.65 4.75
N PHE A 170 19.34 -1.97 5.31
CA PHE A 170 20.30 -1.17 4.57
C PHE A 170 21.23 -2.03 3.68
N LEU A 171 21.78 -3.13 4.24
CA LEU A 171 22.62 -4.07 3.50
C LEU A 171 21.79 -4.93 2.53
N GLY A 172 20.56 -5.28 2.90
CA GLY A 172 19.60 -6.00 2.04
C GLY A 172 19.18 -5.18 0.82
N ALA A 173 19.05 -3.87 0.96
CA ALA A 173 18.85 -2.97 -0.18
C ALA A 173 20.08 -2.92 -1.12
N ALA A 174 21.27 -3.24 -0.60
CA ALA A 174 22.54 -3.30 -1.36
C ALA A 174 22.83 -4.68 -1.94
N ALA A 175 22.21 -5.76 -1.45
CA ALA A 175 22.49 -7.14 -1.84
C ALA A 175 21.28 -7.81 -2.55
N PRO A 176 21.48 -8.67 -3.56
CA PRO A 176 20.40 -9.38 -4.25
C PRO A 176 19.94 -10.60 -3.42
N ARG A 177 19.23 -10.40 -2.32
CA ARG A 177 18.78 -11.49 -1.45
C ARG A 177 17.30 -11.38 -1.10
N ALA A 178 16.43 -11.76 -2.04
CA ALA A 178 15.02 -12.10 -1.71
C ALA A 178 14.96 -13.18 -0.60
N GLU A 179 15.94 -14.10 -0.55
CA GLU A 179 16.07 -15.14 0.48
C GLU A 179 16.46 -14.59 1.86
N ALA A 180 17.27 -13.54 1.94
CA ALA A 180 17.65 -12.92 3.21
C ALA A 180 16.48 -12.14 3.83
N LEU A 181 15.70 -11.44 3.01
CA LEU A 181 14.48 -10.76 3.46
C LEU A 181 13.43 -11.79 3.92
N ALA A 182 13.23 -12.87 3.16
CA ALA A 182 12.33 -13.96 3.55
C ALA A 182 12.81 -14.68 4.82
N GLY A 183 14.11 -14.86 5.00
CA GLY A 183 14.71 -15.43 6.21
C GLY A 183 14.59 -14.51 7.44
N ALA A 184 14.85 -13.22 7.27
CA ALA A 184 14.69 -12.21 8.32
C ALA A 184 13.23 -12.05 8.76
N ILE A 185 12.30 -12.04 7.81
CA ILE A 185 10.85 -11.95 8.09
C ILE A 185 10.30 -13.24 8.73
N ALA A 186 10.95 -14.40 8.51
CA ALA A 186 10.58 -15.63 9.21
C ALA A 186 10.96 -15.65 10.70
N GLY A 187 11.88 -14.78 11.13
CA GLY A 187 12.37 -14.63 12.50
C GLY A 187 11.81 -13.40 13.23
N GLU A 188 12.72 -12.61 13.81
CA GLU A 188 12.39 -11.42 14.60
C GLU A 188 11.74 -10.29 13.79
N ALA A 189 12.03 -10.18 12.48
CA ALA A 189 11.41 -9.18 11.60
C ALA A 189 9.88 -9.36 11.43
N ARG A 190 9.32 -10.53 11.78
CA ARG A 190 7.85 -10.71 11.84
C ARG A 190 7.21 -9.65 12.74
N THR A 191 7.79 -9.39 13.89
CA THR A 191 7.27 -8.44 14.89
C THR A 191 7.40 -6.98 14.47
N LEU A 192 8.21 -6.69 13.43
CA LEU A 192 8.28 -5.36 12.83
C LEU A 192 7.10 -5.08 11.90
N LEU A 193 6.63 -6.12 11.20
CA LEU A 193 5.66 -5.98 10.13
C LEU A 193 4.24 -6.33 10.56
N PHE A 194 4.10 -7.30 11.47
CA PHE A 194 2.81 -7.84 11.87
C PHE A 194 2.64 -7.80 13.40
N SER A 195 1.39 -7.82 13.84
CA SER A 195 1.05 -7.99 15.24
C SER A 195 1.46 -9.36 15.77
N GLU A 196 1.58 -9.48 17.08
CA GLU A 196 1.83 -10.75 17.76
C GLU A 196 0.71 -11.78 17.49
N GLY A 197 -0.51 -11.29 17.23
CA GLY A 197 -1.68 -12.12 16.94
C GLY A 197 -1.68 -12.81 15.59
N LEU A 198 -0.83 -12.37 14.62
CA LEU A 198 -0.80 -13.03 13.33
C LEU A 198 -0.10 -14.40 13.40
N PRO A 199 -0.73 -15.51 12.97
CA PRO A 199 -0.12 -16.83 12.99
C PRO A 199 1.20 -16.86 12.19
N PRO A 200 2.28 -17.50 12.72
CA PRO A 200 3.59 -17.54 12.06
C PRO A 200 3.56 -18.10 10.64
N ALA A 201 2.68 -19.07 10.38
CA ALA A 201 2.54 -19.65 9.04
C ALA A 201 2.00 -18.63 8.02
N ARG A 202 1.06 -17.76 8.43
CA ARG A 202 0.54 -16.68 7.57
C ARG A 202 1.62 -15.62 7.33
N ALA A 203 2.34 -15.21 8.36
CA ALA A 203 3.44 -14.27 8.23
C ALA A 203 4.50 -14.76 7.25
N ARG A 204 4.93 -16.04 7.35
CA ARG A 204 5.87 -16.66 6.39
C ARG A 204 5.32 -16.69 4.96
N ARG A 205 4.02 -17.00 4.78
CA ARG A 205 3.38 -16.97 3.46
C ARG A 205 3.44 -15.56 2.84
N TYR A 206 3.10 -14.53 3.60
CA TYR A 206 3.15 -13.14 3.13
C TYR A 206 4.58 -12.70 2.83
N ALA A 207 5.54 -13.06 3.67
CA ALA A 207 6.96 -12.80 3.44
C ALA A 207 7.46 -13.38 2.12
N ALA A 208 7.05 -14.61 1.79
CA ALA A 208 7.42 -15.26 0.53
C ALA A 208 6.82 -14.59 -0.72
N MET A 209 5.77 -13.79 -0.55
CA MET A 209 5.14 -13.01 -1.64
C MET A 209 5.74 -11.61 -1.80
N MET A 210 6.54 -11.14 -0.84
CA MET A 210 7.20 -9.84 -0.92
C MET A 210 8.32 -9.86 -1.97
N THR A 211 8.54 -8.71 -2.60
CA THR A 211 9.58 -8.51 -3.60
C THR A 211 10.64 -7.52 -3.07
N PRO A 212 11.90 -7.60 -3.53
CA PRO A 212 12.89 -6.57 -3.23
C PRO A 212 12.37 -5.19 -3.60
N GLU A 213 12.92 -4.14 -2.97
CA GLU A 213 12.53 -2.76 -3.23
C GLU A 213 13.61 -2.01 -4.01
N ALA A 214 13.20 -0.92 -4.67
CA ALA A 214 14.08 -0.05 -5.44
C ALA A 214 14.94 0.82 -4.52
N PRO A 215 16.28 0.63 -4.46
CA PRO A 215 17.12 1.38 -3.53
C PRO A 215 17.16 2.89 -3.86
N ARG A 216 17.05 3.27 -5.15
CA ARG A 216 16.99 4.68 -5.56
C ARG A 216 15.69 5.35 -5.11
N ALA A 217 14.54 4.65 -5.22
CA ALA A 217 13.26 5.16 -4.76
C ALA A 217 13.26 5.34 -3.23
N LEU A 218 13.78 4.35 -2.48
CA LEU A 218 13.93 4.46 -1.02
C LEU A 218 14.88 5.58 -0.63
N GLY A 219 16.02 5.72 -1.34
CA GLY A 219 16.96 6.83 -1.14
C GLY A 219 16.30 8.19 -1.32
N ALA A 220 15.54 8.38 -2.40
CA ALA A 220 14.80 9.60 -2.66
C ALA A 220 13.66 9.86 -1.65
N ALA A 221 13.06 8.82 -1.10
CA ALA A 221 12.04 8.93 -0.06
C ALA A 221 12.60 9.40 1.30
N ASN A 222 13.92 9.35 1.51
CA ASN A 222 14.59 9.92 2.69
C ASN A 222 14.72 11.45 2.60
N VAL A 223 14.58 12.03 1.42
CA VAL A 223 14.66 13.48 1.24
C VAL A 223 13.25 14.06 1.28
N PRO A 224 12.98 14.99 2.22
CA PRO A 224 11.70 15.69 2.23
C PRO A 224 11.46 16.37 0.87
N GLY A 225 10.26 16.19 0.35
CA GLY A 225 9.83 16.81 -0.90
C GLY A 225 8.56 17.62 -0.70
N PRO A 226 8.18 18.48 -1.66
CA PRO A 226 7.00 19.30 -1.54
C PRO A 226 5.73 18.43 -1.53
N ILE A 227 4.98 18.54 -0.44
CA ILE A 227 3.65 17.93 -0.28
C ILE A 227 2.68 19.03 0.06
N LEU A 228 1.60 19.13 -0.72
CA LEU A 228 0.50 20.03 -0.41
C LEU A 228 -0.38 19.40 0.67
N SER A 229 -0.74 20.19 1.69
CA SER A 229 -1.68 19.67 2.70
C SER A 229 -3.06 19.44 2.08
N ALA A 230 -3.68 18.30 2.42
CA ALA A 230 -5.04 17.96 2.01
C ALA A 230 -6.07 19.01 2.49
N PHE A 231 -5.80 19.65 3.62
CA PHE A 231 -6.61 20.78 4.14
C PHE A 231 -6.75 21.91 3.12
N LEU A 232 -5.65 22.28 2.46
CA LEU A 232 -5.65 23.38 1.48
C LEU A 232 -6.44 23.05 0.20
N THR A 233 -6.56 21.78 -0.12
CA THR A 233 -7.34 21.29 -1.28
C THR A 233 -8.74 20.83 -0.90
N ARG A 234 -9.09 20.89 0.37
CA ARG A 234 -10.36 20.37 0.92
C ARG A 234 -10.58 18.89 0.57
N LEU A 235 -9.49 18.12 0.48
CA LEU A 235 -9.55 16.70 0.19
C LEU A 235 -9.88 15.94 1.48
N PRO A 236 -11.05 15.29 1.59
CA PRO A 236 -11.37 14.44 2.73
C PRO A 236 -10.24 13.44 2.98
N THR A 237 -9.69 13.42 4.19
CA THR A 237 -8.52 12.58 4.49
C THR A 237 -8.70 11.85 5.81
N LEU A 238 -8.40 10.54 5.78
CA LEU A 238 -8.32 9.65 6.93
C LEU A 238 -6.89 9.18 7.09
N VAL A 239 -6.35 9.24 8.30
CA VAL A 239 -5.06 8.64 8.64
C VAL A 239 -5.29 7.49 9.62
N VAL A 240 -4.87 6.30 9.23
CA VAL A 240 -4.98 5.09 10.04
C VAL A 240 -3.59 4.63 10.46
N GLY A 241 -3.32 4.60 11.75
CA GLY A 241 -2.11 4.02 12.33
C GLY A 241 -2.38 2.64 12.93
N ALA A 242 -1.33 1.95 13.35
CA ALA A 242 -1.40 0.67 14.02
C ALA A 242 -0.65 0.71 15.35
N ALA A 243 -1.24 0.09 16.39
CA ALA A 243 -0.71 0.19 17.76
C ALA A 243 0.64 -0.50 17.94
N GLN A 244 0.88 -1.59 17.19
CA GLN A 244 2.10 -2.37 17.23
C GLN A 244 3.03 -2.11 16.03
N ASP A 245 2.79 -1.02 15.27
CA ASP A 245 3.65 -0.63 14.16
C ASP A 245 5.00 -0.10 14.68
N ARG A 246 6.06 -0.85 14.42
CA ARG A 246 7.43 -0.50 14.83
C ARG A 246 8.18 0.30 13.77
N LEU A 247 7.66 0.38 12.54
CA LEU A 247 8.23 1.15 11.45
C LEU A 247 7.66 2.58 11.43
N VAL A 248 6.36 2.70 11.20
CA VAL A 248 5.66 3.99 11.20
C VAL A 248 4.85 4.12 12.51
N TRP A 249 5.54 4.46 13.57
CA TRP A 249 4.93 4.52 14.91
C TRP A 249 3.88 5.63 15.02
N ARG A 250 3.09 5.55 16.09
CA ARG A 250 1.94 6.42 16.33
C ARG A 250 2.23 7.91 16.16
N ALA A 251 3.40 8.41 16.60
CA ALA A 251 3.72 9.83 16.44
C ALA A 251 3.88 10.26 14.97
N CYS A 252 4.33 9.37 14.07
CA CYS A 252 4.38 9.66 12.64
C CYS A 252 2.98 9.82 12.06
N THR A 253 2.06 8.90 12.38
CA THR A 253 0.68 8.97 11.89
C THR A 253 -0.09 10.14 12.48
N LEU A 254 0.16 10.51 13.74
CA LEU A 254 -0.41 11.72 14.36
C LEU A 254 0.10 13.00 13.68
N ARG A 255 1.42 13.11 13.38
CA ARG A 255 1.97 14.25 12.63
C ARG A 255 1.38 14.35 11.23
N THR A 256 1.23 13.21 10.54
CA THR A 256 0.58 13.15 9.23
C THR A 256 -0.86 13.66 9.29
N ALA A 257 -1.62 13.20 10.29
CA ALA A 257 -2.99 13.66 10.49
C ALA A 257 -3.06 15.16 10.80
N PHE A 258 -2.18 15.65 11.66
CA PHE A 258 -2.08 17.08 11.97
C PHE A 258 -1.73 17.91 10.74
N TYR A 259 -0.73 17.46 9.94
CA TYR A 259 -0.32 18.16 8.72
C TYR A 259 -1.44 18.31 7.70
N HIS A 260 -2.29 17.28 7.57
CA HIS A 260 -3.40 17.27 6.62
C HIS A 260 -4.73 17.76 7.23
N ALA A 261 -4.77 18.11 8.50
CA ALA A 261 -6.00 18.36 9.29
C ALA A 261 -7.01 17.19 9.14
N ALA A 262 -6.50 15.96 9.18
CA ALA A 262 -7.23 14.74 8.88
C ALA A 262 -7.72 14.04 10.16
N ARG A 263 -8.83 13.28 10.03
CA ARG A 263 -9.25 12.33 11.05
C ARG A 263 -8.15 11.28 11.26
N HIS A 264 -7.81 11.00 12.52
CA HIS A 264 -6.83 9.96 12.89
C HIS A 264 -7.51 8.81 13.63
N GLU A 265 -7.16 7.59 13.24
CA GLU A 265 -7.58 6.37 13.92
C GLU A 265 -6.38 5.46 14.18
N THR A 266 -6.47 4.61 15.20
CA THR A 266 -5.45 3.60 15.52
C THR A 266 -6.12 2.23 15.58
N LEU A 267 -5.54 1.26 14.88
CA LEU A 267 -5.95 -0.15 14.93
C LEU A 267 -5.17 -0.89 16.02
N ASP A 268 -5.88 -1.65 16.83
CA ASP A 268 -5.30 -2.47 17.90
C ASP A 268 -6.09 -3.80 18.02
N PRO A 269 -5.44 -4.97 17.99
CA PRO A 269 -4.01 -5.18 17.70
C PRO A 269 -3.72 -5.09 16.20
N SER A 270 -2.63 -4.43 15.82
CA SER A 270 -2.19 -4.32 14.42
C SER A 270 -0.71 -3.99 14.32
N GLY A 271 0.01 -4.65 13.41
CA GLY A 271 1.35 -4.27 12.96
C GLY A 271 1.30 -3.33 11.74
N HIS A 272 2.46 -3.20 11.05
CA HIS A 272 2.63 -2.29 9.91
C HIS A 272 1.74 -2.62 8.69
N PHE A 273 1.31 -3.89 8.52
CA PHE A 273 0.46 -4.33 7.40
C PHE A 273 -0.97 -4.68 7.86
N PRO A 274 -1.79 -3.71 8.28
CA PRO A 274 -3.12 -3.99 8.84
C PRO A 274 -4.05 -4.71 7.86
N MET A 275 -3.86 -4.55 6.53
CA MET A 275 -4.63 -5.25 5.51
C MET A 275 -4.36 -6.76 5.45
N LEU A 276 -3.25 -7.22 6.03
CA LEU A 276 -2.83 -8.63 6.10
C LEU A 276 -2.88 -9.19 7.53
N ASP A 277 -3.07 -8.34 8.51
CA ASP A 277 -3.06 -8.68 9.94
C ASP A 277 -4.44 -9.14 10.43
N VAL A 278 -4.52 -9.50 11.69
CA VAL A 278 -5.76 -9.94 12.37
C VAL A 278 -6.84 -8.88 12.38
N CYS A 279 -6.48 -7.62 12.21
CA CYS A 279 -7.39 -6.47 12.18
C CYS A 279 -7.88 -6.08 10.77
N ALA A 280 -7.62 -6.88 9.73
CA ALA A 280 -7.98 -6.53 8.34
C ALA A 280 -9.47 -6.16 8.17
N ASP A 281 -10.37 -6.88 8.81
CA ASP A 281 -11.79 -6.57 8.80
C ASP A 281 -12.12 -5.27 9.57
N THR A 282 -11.38 -4.97 10.63
CA THR A 282 -11.54 -3.70 11.37
C THR A 282 -11.08 -2.52 10.52
N LEU A 283 -9.95 -2.63 9.81
CA LEU A 283 -9.54 -1.65 8.82
C LEU A 283 -10.64 -1.42 7.78
N GLY A 284 -11.22 -2.51 7.25
CA GLY A 284 -12.29 -2.42 6.28
C GLY A 284 -13.53 -1.70 6.80
N ARG A 285 -13.97 -1.98 8.05
CA ARG A 285 -15.07 -1.26 8.70
C ARG A 285 -14.76 0.23 8.84
N ARG A 286 -13.58 0.60 9.37
CA ARG A 286 -13.19 2.00 9.55
C ARG A 286 -13.17 2.78 8.24
N LEU A 287 -12.69 2.15 7.16
CA LEU A 287 -12.73 2.75 5.83
C LEU A 287 -14.17 2.96 5.35
N VAL A 288 -15.05 1.97 5.48
CA VAL A 288 -16.45 2.10 5.05
C VAL A 288 -17.17 3.18 5.87
N ASP A 289 -17.03 3.18 7.19
CA ASP A 289 -17.63 4.17 8.08
C ASP A 289 -17.19 5.61 7.71
N TRP A 290 -15.88 5.77 7.38
CA TRP A 290 -15.36 7.06 6.94
C TRP A 290 -15.91 7.46 5.55
N LEU A 291 -15.93 6.54 4.59
CA LEU A 291 -16.50 6.81 3.26
C LEU A 291 -17.98 7.25 3.33
N GLU A 292 -18.74 6.60 4.20
CA GLU A 292 -20.17 6.95 4.41
C GLU A 292 -20.32 8.32 5.09
N ALA A 293 -19.48 8.62 6.09
CA ALA A 293 -19.50 9.89 6.80
C ALA A 293 -19.13 11.09 5.89
N GLU A 294 -18.23 10.88 4.92
CA GLU A 294 -17.80 11.92 3.97
C GLU A 294 -18.64 11.96 2.69
N GLY A 295 -19.62 11.07 2.53
CA GLY A 295 -20.45 10.99 1.32
C GLY A 295 -19.67 10.55 0.06
N LEU A 296 -18.67 9.68 0.22
CA LEU A 296 -17.75 9.20 -0.82
C LEU A 296 -18.18 7.86 -1.44
#